data_10fb1d788fd9be522cf357f9e02bfa66
#
_entry.id   10fb1d788fd9be522cf357f9e02bfa66
#
_cell.length_a   1.000
_cell.length_b   1.000
_cell.length_c   1.000
_cell.angle_alpha   90.00
_cell.angle_beta   90.00
_cell.angle_gamma   90.00
#
_symmetry.space_group_name_H-M   'P 1'
#
loop_
_entity.id
_entity.type
_entity.pdbx_description
1 polymer ?
#
loop_
_entity_poly.entity_id
_entity_poly.type
_entity_poly.pdbx_seq_one_letter_code
_entity_poly.pdbx_strand_id
1 'polypeptide(L)'
;MAEHDLVIERHMAVPRAVVWEAWTRHGSEWFCPPPWQAPEVEYDLRPGGRSHVRMVGPEGEDMVLSGVVLEVVERTRVVTTDAFAAGWVPQTPFMVAITEFTDDGAGTLYRATARHWTAEAKAQHEAMGFHDGWGKVAEQLEAVARRLHEGEHA
;
A
#
# COMPACT_ATOMS: atom_id res chain seq x y z
N MET A 1 14.73 -2.72 11.41
CA MET A 1 13.82 -1.57 11.18
C MET A 1 14.65 -0.30 11.17
N ALA A 2 14.40 0.58 10.21
CA ALA A 2 15.12 1.84 10.14
C ALA A 2 14.58 2.84 11.18
N GLU A 3 15.41 3.84 11.50
CA GLU A 3 15.15 4.80 12.58
C GLU A 3 13.84 5.59 12.44
N HIS A 4 13.43 5.87 11.20
CA HIS A 4 12.23 6.69 10.94
C HIS A 4 11.10 5.88 10.32
N ASP A 5 10.95 4.63 10.73
CA ASP A 5 9.90 3.74 10.24
C ASP A 5 8.63 3.81 11.08
N LEU A 6 7.49 3.80 10.38
CA LEU A 6 6.18 3.47 10.97
C LEU A 6 5.74 2.16 10.33
N VAL A 7 5.22 1.24 11.13
CA VAL A 7 4.91 -0.12 10.68
C VAL A 7 3.53 -0.54 11.18
N ILE A 8 2.76 -1.19 10.30
CA ILE A 8 1.61 -1.98 10.72
C ILE A 8 1.82 -3.41 10.27
N GLU A 9 1.30 -4.34 11.06
CA GLU A 9 1.29 -5.75 10.70
C GLU A 9 -0.11 -6.30 10.92
N ARG A 10 -0.53 -7.24 10.07
CA ARG A 10 -1.81 -7.91 10.22
C ARG A 10 -1.72 -9.34 9.72
N HIS A 11 -2.13 -10.28 10.56
CA HIS A 11 -2.34 -11.66 10.10
C HIS A 11 -3.66 -11.71 9.32
N MET A 12 -3.61 -12.23 8.10
CA MET A 12 -4.78 -12.40 7.25
C MET A 12 -5.00 -13.89 7.01
N ALA A 13 -6.21 -14.37 7.27
CA ALA A 13 -6.55 -15.79 7.12
C ALA A 13 -6.84 -16.14 5.65
N VAL A 14 -5.94 -15.73 4.76
CA VAL A 14 -6.07 -15.91 3.30
C VAL A 14 -4.66 -16.24 2.76
N PRO A 15 -4.53 -17.19 1.81
CA PRO A 15 -3.22 -17.52 1.25
C PRO A 15 -2.51 -16.33 0.60
N ARG A 16 -1.20 -16.33 0.68
CA ARG A 16 -0.35 -15.23 0.20
C ARG A 16 -0.59 -14.87 -1.26
N ALA A 17 -0.79 -15.85 -2.14
CA ALA A 17 -1.06 -15.60 -3.54
C ALA A 17 -2.34 -14.79 -3.76
N VAL A 18 -3.35 -15.00 -2.92
CA VAL A 18 -4.65 -14.29 -3.02
C VAL A 18 -4.52 -12.87 -2.46
N VAL A 19 -3.80 -12.68 -1.36
CA VAL A 19 -3.54 -11.34 -0.82
C VAL A 19 -2.74 -10.53 -1.83
N TRP A 20 -1.73 -11.13 -2.46
CA TRP A 20 -0.94 -10.51 -3.52
C TRP A 20 -1.83 -10.07 -4.70
N GLU A 21 -2.75 -10.94 -5.15
CA GLU A 21 -3.68 -10.60 -6.23
C GLU A 21 -4.58 -9.41 -5.83
N ALA A 22 -5.12 -9.43 -4.63
CA ALA A 22 -5.95 -8.33 -4.12
C ALA A 22 -5.17 -7.02 -4.12
N TRP A 23 -3.94 -7.05 -3.64
CA TRP A 23 -3.09 -5.87 -3.54
C TRP A 23 -2.71 -5.32 -4.91
N THR A 24 -2.31 -6.18 -5.83
CA THR A 24 -1.77 -5.77 -7.13
C THR A 24 -2.84 -5.45 -8.17
N ARG A 25 -4.04 -6.05 -8.07
CA ARG A 25 -5.08 -5.94 -9.11
C ARG A 25 -6.38 -5.29 -8.66
N HIS A 26 -6.59 -5.13 -7.37
CA HIS A 26 -7.85 -4.62 -6.82
C HIS A 26 -7.67 -3.37 -5.97
N GLY A 27 -6.65 -2.57 -6.25
CA GLY A 27 -6.28 -1.42 -5.41
C GLY A 27 -7.40 -0.44 -5.14
N SER A 28 -8.26 -0.19 -6.12
CA SER A 28 -9.37 0.76 -5.95
C SER A 28 -10.40 0.31 -4.91
N GLU A 29 -10.42 -0.97 -4.54
CA GLU A 29 -11.38 -1.51 -3.59
C GLU A 29 -10.94 -1.42 -2.14
N TRP A 30 -9.64 -1.19 -1.87
CA TRP A 30 -9.11 -1.23 -0.50
C TRP A 30 -8.21 -0.04 -0.12
N PHE A 31 -7.72 0.74 -1.08
CA PHE A 31 -6.64 1.71 -0.86
C PHE A 31 -6.98 2.85 0.12
N CYS A 32 -8.21 3.28 0.17
CA CYS A 32 -8.60 4.41 1.04
C CYS A 32 -9.59 4.01 2.11
N PRO A 33 -9.45 4.55 3.35
CA PRO A 33 -10.52 4.41 4.33
C PRO A 33 -11.71 5.29 3.93
N PRO A 34 -12.97 4.81 4.09
CA PRO A 34 -14.15 5.63 3.86
C PRO A 34 -14.14 6.88 4.74
N PRO A 35 -14.67 8.02 4.29
CA PRO A 35 -15.47 8.22 3.06
C PRO A 35 -14.64 8.54 1.81
N TRP A 36 -13.31 8.48 1.89
CA TRP A 36 -12.44 8.65 0.73
C TRP A 36 -12.54 7.45 -0.21
N GLN A 37 -12.33 7.71 -1.50
CA GLN A 37 -12.31 6.68 -2.54
C GLN A 37 -11.05 6.81 -3.38
N ALA A 38 -10.59 5.70 -3.94
CA ALA A 38 -9.46 5.66 -4.85
C ALA A 38 -9.91 5.06 -6.19
N PRO A 39 -10.51 5.88 -7.09
CA PRO A 39 -11.03 5.36 -8.35
C PRO A 39 -9.96 4.84 -9.30
N GLU A 40 -8.71 5.28 -9.12
CA GLU A 40 -7.59 4.84 -9.96
C GLU A 40 -6.42 4.45 -9.05
N VAL A 41 -6.04 3.18 -9.09
CA VAL A 41 -4.85 2.65 -8.44
C VAL A 41 -4.14 1.78 -9.44
N GLU A 42 -2.97 2.22 -9.91
CA GLU A 42 -2.23 1.57 -10.98
C GLU A 42 -0.76 1.46 -10.60
N TYR A 43 -0.22 0.26 -10.71
CA TYR A 43 1.20 0.00 -10.52
C TYR A 43 1.74 -0.75 -11.74
N ASP A 44 2.78 -0.18 -12.36
CA ASP A 44 3.58 -0.91 -13.33
C ASP A 44 4.66 -1.63 -12.51
N LEU A 45 4.44 -2.92 -12.25
CA LEU A 45 5.20 -3.70 -11.28
C LEU A 45 6.56 -4.14 -11.84
N ARG A 46 7.45 -3.18 -11.99
CA ARG A 46 8.85 -3.35 -12.38
C ARG A 46 9.67 -2.19 -11.84
N PRO A 47 10.97 -2.35 -11.62
CA PRO A 47 11.82 -1.23 -11.19
C PRO A 47 11.71 -0.05 -12.16
N GLY A 48 11.43 1.13 -11.64
CA GLY A 48 11.20 2.35 -12.43
C GLY A 48 9.79 2.49 -12.97
N GLY A 49 8.92 1.50 -12.77
CA GLY A 49 7.53 1.54 -13.21
C GLY A 49 6.72 2.62 -12.50
N ARG A 50 5.68 3.10 -13.16
CA ARG A 50 4.81 4.14 -12.63
C ARG A 50 3.95 3.62 -11.48
N SER A 51 3.87 4.41 -10.41
CA SER A 51 2.91 4.23 -9.33
C SER A 51 1.95 5.42 -9.40
N HIS A 52 0.66 5.13 -9.58
CA HIS A 52 -0.35 6.16 -9.74
C HIS A 52 -1.57 5.83 -8.89
N VAL A 53 -1.95 6.77 -8.02
CA VAL A 53 -3.17 6.66 -7.23
C VAL A 53 -3.90 7.99 -7.30
N ARG A 54 -5.19 7.93 -7.65
CA ARG A 54 -6.07 9.08 -7.57
C ARG A 54 -7.01 8.86 -6.40
N MET A 55 -7.08 9.83 -5.49
CA MET A 55 -7.94 9.79 -4.32
C MET A 55 -8.94 10.93 -4.38
N VAL A 56 -10.21 10.61 -4.11
CA VAL A 56 -11.29 11.61 -4.06
C VAL A 56 -11.93 11.59 -2.69
N GLY A 57 -12.11 12.76 -2.10
CA GLY A 57 -12.72 12.92 -0.80
C GLY A 57 -14.19 13.31 -0.87
N PRO A 58 -14.90 13.28 0.29
CA PRO A 58 -16.34 13.52 0.34
C PRO A 58 -16.75 14.97 0.08
N GLU A 59 -15.80 15.90 0.13
CA GLU A 59 -16.08 17.33 -0.06
C GLU A 59 -15.50 17.85 -1.38
N GLY A 60 -15.29 16.97 -2.35
CA GLY A 60 -14.77 17.33 -3.67
C GLY A 60 -13.25 17.35 -3.75
N GLU A 61 -12.55 16.88 -2.73
CA GLU A 61 -11.09 16.77 -2.79
C GLU A 61 -10.70 15.79 -3.89
N ASP A 62 -9.65 16.13 -4.64
CA ASP A 62 -9.16 15.30 -5.73
C ASP A 62 -7.64 15.41 -5.74
N MET A 63 -6.98 14.31 -5.41
CA MET A 63 -5.53 14.25 -5.28
C MET A 63 -4.96 13.13 -6.14
N VAL A 64 -3.81 13.38 -6.75
CA VAL A 64 -3.05 12.35 -7.45
C VAL A 64 -1.73 12.14 -6.72
N LEU A 65 -1.49 10.90 -6.33
CA LEU A 65 -0.21 10.48 -5.74
C LEU A 65 0.58 9.79 -6.83
N SER A 66 1.68 10.43 -7.25
CA SER A 66 2.55 9.90 -8.29
C SER A 66 3.86 9.46 -7.69
N GLY A 67 4.36 8.32 -8.13
CA GLY A 67 5.63 7.79 -7.66
C GLY A 67 6.20 6.75 -8.60
N VAL A 68 7.19 6.02 -8.13
CA VAL A 68 7.83 4.93 -8.87
C VAL A 68 7.90 3.68 -8.02
N VAL A 69 7.90 2.55 -8.70
CA VAL A 69 8.20 1.24 -8.11
C VAL A 69 9.73 1.11 -8.10
N LEU A 70 10.29 0.78 -6.95
CA LEU A 70 11.72 0.57 -6.79
C LEU A 70 12.11 -0.89 -6.86
N GLU A 71 11.31 -1.77 -6.25
CA GLU A 71 11.59 -3.20 -6.19
C GLU A 71 10.30 -4.00 -6.21
N VAL A 72 10.32 -5.12 -6.92
CA VAL A 72 9.23 -6.11 -6.91
C VAL A 72 9.83 -7.49 -6.75
N VAL A 73 9.39 -8.19 -5.70
CA VAL A 73 9.66 -9.62 -5.54
C VAL A 73 8.29 -10.28 -5.50
N GLU A 74 7.95 -11.03 -6.50
CA GLU A 74 6.59 -11.59 -6.68
C GLU A 74 6.09 -12.29 -5.43
N ARG A 75 4.87 -11.94 -4.99
CA ARG A 75 4.20 -12.50 -3.82
C ARG A 75 4.93 -12.29 -2.50
N THR A 76 5.95 -11.45 -2.49
CA THR A 76 6.83 -11.27 -1.32
C THR A 76 6.96 -9.80 -0.92
N ARG A 77 7.25 -8.90 -1.87
CA ARG A 77 7.53 -7.51 -1.51
C ARG A 77 7.37 -6.56 -2.68
N VAL A 78 6.79 -5.41 -2.40
CA VAL A 78 6.77 -4.27 -3.32
C VAL A 78 7.30 -3.06 -2.57
N VAL A 79 8.26 -2.36 -3.16
CA VAL A 79 8.80 -1.11 -2.62
C VAL A 79 8.48 0.02 -3.59
N THR A 80 7.85 1.08 -3.09
CA THR A 80 7.52 2.27 -3.87
C THR A 80 7.99 3.53 -3.15
N THR A 81 8.11 4.61 -3.89
CA THR A 81 8.45 5.91 -3.28
C THR A 81 7.86 7.05 -4.11
N ASP A 82 7.62 8.18 -3.45
CA ASP A 82 7.23 9.44 -4.08
C ASP A 82 8.43 10.37 -4.32
N ALA A 83 9.65 9.90 -4.08
CA ALA A 83 10.86 10.69 -4.35
C ALA A 83 11.05 10.97 -5.84
N PHE A 84 10.45 10.16 -6.71
CA PHE A 84 10.46 10.32 -8.16
C PHE A 84 9.09 10.02 -8.72
N ALA A 85 8.74 10.70 -9.81
CA ALA A 85 7.67 10.25 -10.72
C ALA A 85 8.31 9.40 -11.81
N ALA A 86 7.48 8.71 -12.62
CA ALA A 86 7.96 7.87 -13.73
C ALA A 86 8.87 8.67 -14.67
N GLY A 87 9.93 8.04 -15.17
CA GLY A 87 10.95 8.71 -15.96
C GLY A 87 12.03 9.35 -15.10
N TRP A 88 12.09 8.97 -13.82
CA TRP A 88 13.08 9.47 -12.85
C TRP A 88 13.02 10.98 -12.63
N VAL A 89 11.81 11.55 -12.68
CA VAL A 89 11.57 12.97 -12.41
C VAL A 89 11.58 13.20 -10.91
N PRO A 90 12.52 13.99 -10.35
CA PRO A 90 12.60 14.21 -8.91
C PRO A 90 11.37 14.92 -8.35
N GLN A 91 10.94 14.51 -7.19
CA GLN A 91 9.86 15.15 -6.43
C GLN A 91 10.33 15.40 -5.01
N THR A 92 9.59 16.20 -4.26
CA THR A 92 9.86 16.35 -2.82
C THR A 92 9.45 15.06 -2.13
N PRO A 93 10.39 14.31 -1.53
CA PRO A 93 10.08 13.00 -0.99
C PRO A 93 9.34 13.09 0.34
N PHE A 94 8.37 12.21 0.53
CA PHE A 94 7.71 12.04 1.81
C PHE A 94 8.10 10.71 2.45
N MET A 95 8.01 9.60 1.70
CA MET A 95 8.30 8.28 2.26
C MET A 95 8.74 7.26 1.22
N VAL A 96 9.32 6.17 1.71
CA VAL A 96 9.44 4.91 0.98
C VAL A 96 8.40 3.96 1.60
N ALA A 97 7.55 3.37 0.78
CA ALA A 97 6.57 2.39 1.22
C ALA A 97 7.08 0.99 0.92
N ILE A 98 7.13 0.14 1.93
CA ILE A 98 7.59 -1.25 1.79
C ILE A 98 6.43 -2.14 2.21
N THR A 99 5.89 -2.89 1.26
CA THR A 99 4.77 -3.81 1.50
C THR A 99 5.29 -5.23 1.38
N GLU A 100 5.10 -6.03 2.44
CA GLU A 100 5.63 -7.38 2.51
C GLU A 100 4.54 -8.40 2.79
N PHE A 101 4.67 -9.57 2.17
CA PHE A 101 3.73 -10.68 2.28
C PHE A 101 4.54 -11.92 2.64
N THR A 102 4.27 -12.48 3.80
CA THR A 102 4.99 -13.66 4.31
C THR A 102 3.99 -14.75 4.67
N ASP A 103 4.30 -16.00 4.36
CA ASP A 103 3.45 -17.11 4.77
C ASP A 103 3.40 -17.17 6.30
N ASP A 104 2.21 -17.37 6.85
CA ASP A 104 1.98 -17.47 8.28
C ASP A 104 0.93 -18.56 8.51
N GLY A 105 1.40 -19.80 8.66
CA GLY A 105 0.53 -20.96 8.63
C GLY A 105 -0.13 -21.08 7.27
N ALA A 106 -1.45 -21.25 7.24
CA ALA A 106 -2.23 -21.28 6.00
C ALA A 106 -2.59 -19.87 5.51
N GLY A 107 -2.25 -18.84 6.28
CA GLY A 107 -2.55 -17.45 5.96
C GLY A 107 -1.31 -16.65 5.60
N THR A 108 -1.42 -15.34 5.78
CA THR A 108 -0.40 -14.37 5.39
C THR A 108 -0.14 -13.38 6.53
N LEU A 109 1.13 -13.14 6.82
CA LEU A 109 1.50 -11.97 7.61
C LEU A 109 1.74 -10.83 6.63
N TYR A 110 0.87 -9.83 6.68
CA TYR A 110 0.96 -8.61 5.89
C TYR A 110 1.64 -7.54 6.72
N ARG A 111 2.70 -6.95 6.17
CA ARG A 111 3.44 -5.90 6.84
C ARG A 111 3.60 -4.72 5.89
N ALA A 112 3.18 -3.54 6.34
CA ALA A 112 3.34 -2.31 5.58
C ALA A 112 4.19 -1.33 6.39
N THR A 113 5.27 -0.86 5.79
CA THR A 113 6.23 0.06 6.41
C THR A 113 6.24 1.36 5.63
N ALA A 114 6.11 2.48 6.35
CA ALA A 114 6.37 3.81 5.80
C ALA A 114 7.69 4.29 6.39
N ARG A 115 8.70 4.44 5.54
CA ARG A 115 10.04 4.87 5.92
C ARG A 115 10.26 6.31 5.52
N HIS A 116 10.64 7.13 6.48
CA HIS A 116 10.76 8.58 6.29
C HIS A 116 12.21 9.02 6.29
N TRP A 117 12.48 10.17 5.67
CA TRP A 117 13.83 10.76 5.61
C TRP A 117 14.25 11.41 6.93
N THR A 118 13.26 11.91 7.70
CA THR A 118 13.54 12.67 8.92
C THR A 118 12.61 12.27 10.04
N ALA A 119 12.99 12.59 11.29
CA ALA A 119 12.14 12.39 12.46
C ALA A 119 10.87 13.24 12.36
N GLU A 120 10.97 14.45 11.80
CA GLU A 120 9.84 15.36 11.62
C GLU A 120 8.82 14.78 10.65
N ALA A 121 9.26 14.21 9.52
CA ALA A 121 8.37 13.59 8.54
C ALA A 121 7.65 12.38 9.15
N LYS A 122 8.37 11.56 9.92
CA LYS A 122 7.77 10.43 10.64
C LYS A 122 6.70 10.91 11.62
N ALA A 123 7.03 11.91 12.44
CA ALA A 123 6.10 12.46 13.43
C ALA A 123 4.85 13.06 12.77
N GLN A 124 5.02 13.75 11.65
CA GLN A 124 3.93 14.32 10.88
C GLN A 124 3.01 13.22 10.35
N HIS A 125 3.56 12.16 9.79
CA HIS A 125 2.77 11.04 9.25
C HIS A 125 2.02 10.32 10.37
N GLU A 126 2.66 10.13 11.52
CA GLU A 126 2.02 9.53 12.68
C GLU A 126 0.86 10.40 13.18
N ALA A 127 1.05 11.71 13.24
CA ALA A 127 0.02 12.67 13.65
C ALA A 127 -1.16 12.75 12.67
N MET A 128 -0.92 12.39 11.40
CA MET A 128 -1.98 12.29 10.39
C MET A 128 -2.83 11.03 10.54
N GLY A 129 -2.53 10.17 11.51
CA GLY A 129 -3.30 8.95 11.75
C GLY A 129 -2.79 7.72 11.02
N PHE A 130 -1.47 7.58 10.87
CA PHE A 130 -0.88 6.44 10.17
C PHE A 130 -1.43 5.09 10.64
N HIS A 131 -1.37 4.83 11.96
CA HIS A 131 -1.76 3.52 12.49
C HIS A 131 -3.23 3.19 12.22
N ASP A 132 -4.13 4.15 12.44
CA ASP A 132 -5.56 3.96 12.20
C ASP A 132 -5.86 3.85 10.70
N GLY A 133 -5.28 4.73 9.89
CA GLY A 133 -5.54 4.77 8.44
C GLY A 133 -4.99 3.54 7.73
N TRP A 134 -3.73 3.23 7.94
CA TRP A 134 -3.10 2.07 7.29
C TRP A 134 -3.64 0.75 7.84
N GLY A 135 -4.02 0.72 9.12
CA GLY A 135 -4.68 -0.43 9.72
C GLY A 135 -6.05 -0.69 9.09
N LYS A 136 -6.82 0.37 8.87
CA LYS A 136 -8.14 0.26 8.22
C LYS A 136 -8.01 -0.22 6.78
N VAL A 137 -7.02 0.30 6.06
CA VAL A 137 -6.71 -0.13 4.69
C VAL A 137 -6.35 -1.62 4.66
N ALA A 138 -5.56 -2.09 5.63
CA ALA A 138 -5.21 -3.51 5.74
C ALA A 138 -6.45 -4.39 6.00
N GLU A 139 -7.39 -3.93 6.81
CA GLU A 139 -8.67 -4.63 7.00
C GLU A 139 -9.44 -4.75 5.70
N GLN A 140 -9.49 -3.68 4.92
CA GLN A 140 -10.17 -3.65 3.63
C GLN A 140 -9.49 -4.57 2.62
N LEU A 141 -8.17 -4.60 2.61
CA LEU A 141 -7.40 -5.50 1.77
C LEU A 141 -7.74 -6.97 2.09
N GLU A 142 -7.78 -7.30 3.37
CA GLU A 142 -8.17 -8.66 3.79
C GLU A 142 -9.58 -9.01 3.34
N ALA A 143 -10.52 -8.09 3.44
CA ALA A 143 -11.91 -8.32 3.01
C ALA A 143 -11.98 -8.61 1.51
N VAL A 144 -11.23 -7.87 0.70
CA VAL A 144 -11.12 -8.10 -0.75
C VAL A 144 -10.51 -9.47 -1.03
N ALA A 145 -9.40 -9.79 -0.35
CA ALA A 145 -8.72 -11.07 -0.52
C ALA A 145 -9.61 -12.25 -0.13
N ARG A 146 -10.37 -12.14 0.96
CA ARG A 146 -11.33 -13.17 1.37
C ARG A 146 -12.39 -13.39 0.31
N ARG A 147 -12.94 -12.33 -0.26
CA ARG A 147 -13.94 -12.41 -1.31
C ARG A 147 -13.40 -13.11 -2.56
N LEU A 148 -12.17 -12.79 -2.96
CA LEU A 148 -11.52 -13.44 -4.09
C LEU A 148 -11.28 -14.92 -3.82
N HIS A 149 -10.82 -15.23 -2.62
CA HIS A 149 -10.55 -16.62 -2.22
C HIS A 149 -11.81 -17.46 -2.19
N GLU A 150 -12.89 -16.93 -1.66
CA GLU A 150 -14.21 -17.61 -1.63
C GLU A 150 -14.77 -17.79 -3.03
N GLY A 151 -14.60 -16.80 -3.92
CA GLY A 151 -15.02 -16.89 -5.31
C GLY A 151 -14.31 -17.98 -6.10
N GLU A 152 -13.03 -18.21 -5.79
CA GLU A 152 -12.24 -19.26 -6.45
C GLU A 152 -12.69 -20.67 -6.08
N HIS A 153 -13.39 -20.81 -4.94
CA HIS A 153 -13.86 -22.10 -4.44
C HIS A 153 -15.36 -22.29 -4.60
N ALA A 154 -16.04 -21.32 -5.18
CA ALA A 154 -17.48 -21.37 -5.38
C ALA A 154 -17.89 -22.25 -6.57
#